data_beb7972be692631f084e4075d4df799c
#
_entry.id   beb7972be692631f084e4075d4df799c
#
_cell.length_a   1.000
_cell.length_b   1.000
_cell.length_c   1.000
_cell.angle_alpha   90.00
_cell.angle_beta   90.00
_cell.angle_gamma   90.00
#
_symmetry.space_group_name_H-M   'P 1'
#
loop_
_entity.id
_entity.type
_entity.pdbx_description
1 polymer ?
#
loop_
_entity_poly.entity_id
_entity_poly.type
_entity_poly.pdbx_seq_one_letter_code
_entity_poly.pdbx_strand_id
1 'polypeptide(L)'
;MAYPLNDKLYTDAPDVEPTRTGFGRGLKAAGERNPNIVGLCADLVESVQMHLFAEAFPQRYIEVGIAEQNLVSVAAGMARAGKVPFAASYAAFSPGRNWE
;
A
#
# COMPACT_ATOMS: atom_id res chain seq x y z
N MET A 1 -23.23 -3.02 4.76
CA MET A 1 -22.90 -4.47 4.65
C MET A 1 -22.07 -4.86 5.86
N ALA A 2 -22.50 -5.84 6.62
CA ALA A 2 -21.70 -6.37 7.74
C ALA A 2 -20.78 -7.46 7.22
N TYR A 3 -19.48 -7.35 7.54
CA TYR A 3 -18.55 -8.46 7.30
C TYR A 3 -18.57 -9.38 8.53
N PRO A 4 -18.71 -10.70 8.34
CA PRO A 4 -18.66 -11.62 9.45
C PRO A 4 -17.28 -11.56 10.12
N LEU A 5 -17.27 -11.53 11.44
CA LEU A 5 -16.03 -11.65 12.21
C LEU A 5 -15.51 -13.07 12.12
N ASN A 6 -14.19 -13.23 12.23
CA ASN A 6 -13.57 -14.55 12.31
C ASN A 6 -14.02 -15.27 13.60
N ASP A 7 -14.45 -16.51 13.49
CA ASP A 7 -14.94 -17.31 14.63
C ASP A 7 -13.88 -17.52 15.72
N LYS A 8 -12.60 -17.40 15.35
CA LYS A 8 -11.46 -17.53 16.28
C LYS A 8 -11.06 -16.22 16.95
N LEU A 9 -11.73 -15.10 16.67
CA LEU A 9 -11.34 -13.78 17.17
C LEU A 9 -11.24 -13.71 18.70
N TYR A 10 -12.09 -14.45 19.40
CA TYR A 10 -12.16 -14.48 20.86
C TYR A 10 -11.70 -15.81 21.46
N THR A 11 -10.92 -16.60 20.73
CA THR A 11 -10.33 -17.86 21.23
C THR A 11 -8.92 -17.61 21.78
N ASP A 12 -8.38 -18.59 22.54
CA ASP A 12 -7.02 -18.53 23.07
C ASP A 12 -5.93 -18.64 21.98
N ALA A 13 -6.32 -19.03 20.76
CA ALA A 13 -5.40 -19.19 19.63
C ALA A 13 -6.02 -18.56 18.36
N PRO A 14 -6.15 -17.24 18.30
CA PRO A 14 -6.65 -16.58 17.10
C PRO A 14 -5.66 -16.74 15.94
N ASP A 15 -6.19 -16.80 14.71
CA ASP A 15 -5.34 -16.69 13.53
C ASP A 15 -4.81 -15.25 13.43
N VAL A 16 -3.49 -15.12 13.36
CA VAL A 16 -2.83 -13.82 13.30
C VAL A 16 -2.01 -13.67 12.01
N GLU A 17 -1.99 -12.46 11.48
CA GLU A 17 -1.25 -12.14 10.26
C GLU A 17 -0.74 -10.70 10.37
N PRO A 18 0.50 -10.40 9.92
CA PRO A 18 0.98 -9.02 9.87
C PRO A 18 0.08 -8.15 8.99
N THR A 19 -0.25 -6.96 9.47
CA THR A 19 -1.10 -6.01 8.71
C THR A 19 -0.54 -5.70 7.32
N ARG A 20 0.78 -5.65 7.17
CA ARG A 20 1.45 -5.44 5.88
C ARG A 20 1.12 -6.52 4.85
N THR A 21 0.95 -7.78 5.28
CA THR A 21 0.59 -8.88 4.37
C THR A 21 -0.84 -8.69 3.85
N GLY A 22 -1.77 -8.31 4.73
CA GLY A 22 -3.13 -7.94 4.34
C GLY A 22 -3.15 -6.76 3.38
N PHE A 23 -2.32 -5.73 3.64
CA PHE A 23 -2.17 -4.59 2.74
C PHE A 23 -1.70 -5.03 1.34
N GLY A 24 -0.62 -5.81 1.26
CA GLY A 24 -0.06 -6.25 -0.03
C GLY A 24 -1.05 -7.05 -0.87
N ARG A 25 -1.73 -8.01 -0.24
CA ARG A 25 -2.77 -8.82 -0.91
C ARG A 25 -3.97 -7.97 -1.32
N GLY A 26 -4.42 -7.09 -0.42
CA GLY A 26 -5.55 -6.21 -0.69
C GLY A 26 -5.28 -5.24 -1.83
N LEU A 27 -4.08 -4.66 -1.88
CA LEU A 27 -3.68 -3.74 -2.96
C LEU A 27 -3.63 -4.46 -4.31
N LYS A 28 -3.07 -5.67 -4.36
CA LYS A 28 -3.07 -6.49 -5.59
C LYS A 28 -4.51 -6.77 -6.05
N ALA A 29 -5.37 -7.26 -5.16
CA ALA A 29 -6.76 -7.56 -5.48
C ALA A 29 -7.56 -6.31 -5.93
N ALA A 30 -7.27 -5.16 -5.33
CA ALA A 30 -7.87 -3.89 -5.74
C ALA A 30 -7.38 -3.49 -7.15
N GLY A 31 -6.09 -3.68 -7.44
CA GLY A 31 -5.50 -3.42 -8.74
C GLY A 31 -6.09 -4.27 -9.87
N GLU A 32 -6.51 -5.49 -9.58
CA GLU A 32 -7.22 -6.36 -10.53
C GLU A 32 -8.59 -5.81 -10.91
N ARG A 33 -9.26 -5.13 -9.98
CA ARG A 33 -10.60 -4.58 -10.17
C ARG A 33 -10.62 -3.16 -10.72
N ASN A 34 -9.56 -2.39 -10.49
CA ASN A 34 -9.51 -1.00 -10.92
C ASN A 34 -8.15 -0.66 -11.55
N PRO A 35 -8.11 -0.45 -12.89
CA PRO A 35 -6.87 -0.15 -13.61
C PRO A 35 -6.27 1.22 -13.27
N ASN A 36 -7.00 2.11 -12.60
CA ASN A 36 -6.49 3.40 -12.18
C ASN A 36 -5.66 3.36 -10.89
N ILE A 37 -5.68 2.23 -10.19
CA ILE A 37 -4.85 2.05 -9.00
C ILE A 37 -3.38 1.99 -9.40
N VAL A 38 -2.57 2.79 -8.70
CA VAL A 38 -1.11 2.82 -8.81
C VAL A 38 -0.50 2.70 -7.41
N GLY A 39 0.62 2.01 -7.31
CA GLY A 39 1.36 1.84 -6.06
C GLY A 39 2.65 2.64 -6.09
N LEU A 40 2.95 3.37 -5.00
CA LEU A 40 4.19 4.14 -4.87
C LEU A 40 4.90 3.76 -3.57
N CYS A 41 6.21 3.62 -3.63
CA CYS A 41 7.03 3.30 -2.47
C CYS A 41 8.34 4.08 -2.47
N ALA A 42 8.92 4.24 -1.30
CA ALA A 42 10.20 4.89 -1.06
C ALA A 42 11.20 3.87 -0.52
N ASP A 43 11.68 2.98 -1.40
CA ASP A 43 12.69 1.93 -1.14
C ASP A 43 12.31 0.93 -0.02
N LEU A 44 11.02 0.60 0.10
CA LEU A 44 10.51 -0.33 1.11
C LEU A 44 9.52 -1.35 0.51
N VAL A 45 9.63 -1.66 -0.78
CA VAL A 45 8.63 -2.44 -1.53
C VAL A 45 8.34 -3.81 -0.93
N GLU A 46 9.37 -4.55 -0.51
CA GLU A 46 9.19 -5.84 0.15
C GLU A 46 8.70 -5.66 1.59
N SER A 47 9.27 -4.70 2.31
CA SER A 47 8.94 -4.45 3.71
C SER A 47 7.47 -4.12 3.93
N VAL A 48 6.85 -3.36 3.04
CA VAL A 48 5.42 -3.03 3.07
C VAL A 48 4.56 -4.00 2.26
N GLN A 49 5.15 -5.05 1.71
CA GLN A 49 4.49 -6.09 0.88
C GLN A 49 3.87 -5.55 -0.42
N MET A 50 4.30 -4.38 -0.89
CA MET A 50 3.83 -3.82 -2.16
C MET A 50 4.43 -4.55 -3.37
N HIS A 51 5.46 -5.38 -3.18
CA HIS A 51 6.03 -6.20 -4.25
C HIS A 51 4.98 -7.09 -4.93
N LEU A 52 3.96 -7.56 -4.18
CA LEU A 52 2.86 -8.34 -4.76
C LEU A 52 2.10 -7.56 -5.86
N PHE A 53 1.92 -6.25 -5.64
CA PHE A 53 1.32 -5.37 -6.64
C PHE A 53 2.30 -5.05 -7.76
N ALA A 54 3.56 -4.75 -7.44
CA ALA A 54 4.60 -4.40 -8.40
C ALA A 54 4.86 -5.54 -9.40
N GLU A 55 4.88 -6.78 -8.93
CA GLU A 55 5.05 -7.98 -9.78
C GLU A 55 3.85 -8.22 -10.70
N ALA A 56 2.63 -8.01 -10.18
CA ALA A 56 1.40 -8.17 -10.96
C ALA A 56 1.19 -7.02 -11.97
N PHE A 57 1.58 -5.81 -11.61
CA PHE A 57 1.34 -4.59 -12.38
C PHE A 57 2.57 -3.70 -12.46
N PRO A 58 3.66 -4.14 -13.11
CA PRO A 58 4.96 -3.44 -13.09
C PRO A 58 4.88 -2.01 -13.67
N GLN A 59 3.97 -1.74 -14.60
CA GLN A 59 3.79 -0.41 -15.18
C GLN A 59 2.93 0.54 -14.33
N ARG A 60 2.38 0.03 -13.22
CA ARG A 60 1.57 0.80 -12.27
C ARG A 60 2.24 0.94 -10.91
N TYR A 61 3.45 0.45 -10.79
CA TYR A 61 4.29 0.61 -9.61
C TYR A 61 5.34 1.69 -9.86
N ILE A 62 5.49 2.60 -8.91
CA ILE A 62 6.43 3.72 -8.97
C ILE A 62 7.33 3.66 -7.74
N GLU A 63 8.63 3.56 -7.99
CA GLU A 63 9.66 3.67 -6.97
C GLU A 63 10.26 5.07 -7.01
N VAL A 64 10.22 5.80 -5.90
CA VAL A 64 10.79 7.14 -5.81
C VAL A 64 12.13 7.19 -5.08
N GLY A 65 12.62 6.06 -4.58
CA GLY A 65 13.79 5.99 -3.73
C GLY A 65 13.50 6.51 -2.31
N ILE A 66 14.54 6.72 -1.51
CA ILE A 66 14.42 7.22 -0.13
C ILE A 66 14.11 8.73 -0.18
N ALA A 67 12.91 9.06 -0.57
CA ALA A 67 12.44 10.43 -0.80
C ALA A 67 10.95 10.57 -0.42
N GLU A 68 10.66 10.50 0.88
CA GLU A 68 9.29 10.46 1.39
C GLU A 68 8.48 11.72 1.05
N GLN A 69 9.12 12.90 1.02
CA GLN A 69 8.47 14.14 0.56
C GLN A 69 8.01 13.99 -0.89
N ASN A 70 8.90 13.50 -1.76
CA ASN A 70 8.59 13.26 -3.16
C ASN A 70 7.52 12.17 -3.35
N LEU A 71 7.53 11.14 -2.49
CA LEU A 71 6.52 10.08 -2.50
C LEU A 71 5.10 10.65 -2.43
N VAL A 72 4.85 11.53 -1.48
CA VAL A 72 3.53 12.13 -1.27
C VAL A 72 3.20 13.15 -2.36
N SER A 73 4.16 13.95 -2.79
CA SER A 73 3.97 14.93 -3.87
C SER A 73 3.63 14.26 -5.20
N VAL A 74 4.33 13.19 -5.56
CA VAL A 74 4.05 12.42 -6.78
C VAL A 74 2.68 11.76 -6.68
N ALA A 75 2.35 11.15 -5.54
CA ALA A 75 1.04 10.55 -5.31
C ALA A 75 -0.08 11.60 -5.45
N ALA A 76 0.09 12.80 -4.88
CA ALA A 76 -0.87 13.88 -4.99
C ALA A 76 -1.08 14.31 -6.45
N GLY A 77 0.00 14.43 -7.23
CA GLY A 77 -0.07 14.74 -8.66
C GLY A 77 -0.80 13.67 -9.46
N MET A 78 -0.54 12.39 -9.16
CA MET A 78 -1.23 11.27 -9.82
C MET A 78 -2.72 11.25 -9.48
N ALA A 79 -3.09 11.52 -8.22
CA ALA A 79 -4.48 11.64 -7.82
C ALA A 79 -5.18 12.78 -8.58
N ARG A 80 -4.51 13.92 -8.70
CA ARG A 80 -5.02 15.06 -9.48
C ARG A 80 -5.22 14.72 -10.96
N ALA A 81 -4.40 13.82 -11.50
CA ALA A 81 -4.50 13.34 -12.88
C ALA A 81 -5.52 12.19 -13.07
N GLY A 82 -6.28 11.83 -12.05
CA GLY A 82 -7.35 10.84 -12.14
C GLY A 82 -6.93 9.41 -11.75
N LYS A 83 -5.73 9.22 -11.21
CA LYS A 83 -5.30 7.92 -10.66
C LYS A 83 -5.76 7.75 -9.21
N VAL A 84 -5.69 6.51 -8.73
CA VAL A 84 -5.96 6.16 -7.33
C VAL A 84 -4.64 5.67 -6.73
N PRO A 85 -3.80 6.59 -6.20
CA PRO A 85 -2.48 6.24 -5.70
C PRO A 85 -2.54 5.67 -4.28
N PHE A 86 -1.79 4.61 -4.07
CA PHE A 86 -1.48 4.05 -2.77
C PHE A 86 0.00 4.26 -2.49
N ALA A 87 0.32 5.20 -1.61
CA ALA A 87 1.67 5.48 -1.16
C ALA A 87 1.92 4.79 0.17
N ALA A 88 2.97 3.99 0.27
CA ALA A 88 3.26 3.23 1.48
C ALA A 88 4.72 3.40 1.91
N SER A 89 4.91 3.58 3.21
CA SER A 89 6.19 3.62 3.89
C SER A 89 5.98 3.30 5.37
N TYR A 90 7.04 3.29 6.16
CA TYR A 90 6.90 3.20 7.61
C TYR A 90 6.43 4.54 8.20
N ALA A 91 5.66 4.47 9.28
CA ALA A 91 5.13 5.66 9.95
C ALA A 91 6.23 6.63 10.43
N ALA A 92 7.41 6.11 10.79
CA ALA A 92 8.56 6.93 11.14
C ALA A 92 9.03 7.83 9.99
N PHE A 93 8.78 7.43 8.73
CA PHE A 93 9.22 8.13 7.53
C PHE A 93 8.06 8.86 6.83
N SER A 94 6.87 8.31 6.89
CA SER A 94 5.66 8.92 6.34
C SER A 94 4.51 8.79 7.36
N PRO A 95 4.11 9.87 8.06
CA PRO A 95 4.39 11.29 7.74
C PRO A 95 5.69 11.90 8.28
N GLY A 96 6.53 11.16 9.00
CA GLY A 96 7.66 11.74 9.72
C GLY A 96 8.64 12.61 8.92
N ARG A 97 8.78 12.38 7.61
CA ARG A 97 9.69 13.13 6.73
C ARG A 97 8.98 13.92 5.63
N ASN A 98 7.69 13.87 5.54
CA ASN A 98 6.94 14.54 4.47
C ASN A 98 6.01 15.66 4.95
N TRP A 99 6.39 16.30 6.03
CA TRP A 99 5.66 17.41 6.64
C TRP A 99 5.54 18.64 5.72
N GLU A 100 6.52 18.85 4.88
CA GLU A 100 6.58 19.94 3.94
C GLU A 100 5.86 19.60 2.61
#